data_46df4c7619aaefa24d7b68b4ebe9c14d
#
_entry.id   46df4c7619aaefa24d7b68b4ebe9c14d
#
_cell.length_a   1.000
_cell.length_b   1.000
_cell.length_c   1.000
_cell.angle_alpha   90.00
_cell.angle_beta   90.00
_cell.angle_gamma   90.00
#
_symmetry.space_group_name_H-M   'P 1'
#
loop_
_entity.id
_entity.type
_entity.pdbx_description
1 polymer ?
#
loop_
_entity_poly.entity_id
_entity_poly.type
_entity_poly.pdbx_seq_one_letter_code
_entity_poly.pdbx_strand_id
1 'polypeptide(L)'
;MKLIYPILPEGRFKALTLSFDDGHIEDRRLTELFNQYGLHAPFNLNSGTSGADRIPQSDYAALYAGHEIAAHGVLHPGMTMTPLPLAAQQALEDRRTLEHLTQYPVRGFAYPFGESNDAVAAMLPAVGIRYARTVADTGKYNFPQDWLRWNPTCHIFN
;
A
#
# COMPACT_ATOMS: atom_id res chain seq x y z
N MET A 1 -9.69 -8.98 34.05
CA MET A 1 -9.25 -8.34 32.80
C MET A 1 -10.00 -9.01 31.64
N LYS A 2 -10.84 -8.28 30.90
CA LYS A 2 -11.51 -8.83 29.71
C LYS A 2 -10.49 -8.84 28.59
N LEU A 3 -10.12 -10.02 28.09
CA LEU A 3 -9.31 -10.15 26.89
C LEU A 3 -10.23 -9.99 25.67
N ILE A 4 -9.99 -8.97 24.86
CA ILE A 4 -10.71 -8.74 23.60
C ILE A 4 -9.78 -9.22 22.50
N TYR A 5 -10.20 -10.25 21.77
CA TYR A 5 -9.51 -10.72 20.58
C TYR A 5 -10.22 -10.14 19.34
N PRO A 6 -9.50 -9.50 18.41
CA PRO A 6 -10.09 -9.15 17.13
C PRO A 6 -10.43 -10.46 16.37
N ILE A 7 -11.64 -10.52 15.86
CA ILE A 7 -12.09 -11.61 14.99
C ILE A 7 -12.25 -11.04 13.59
N LEU A 8 -11.61 -11.68 12.62
CA LEU A 8 -11.76 -11.35 11.21
C LEU A 8 -13.15 -11.76 10.69
N PRO A 9 -13.60 -11.22 9.55
CA PRO A 9 -14.86 -11.64 8.93
C PRO A 9 -15.01 -13.17 8.88
N GLU A 10 -16.24 -13.66 9.00
CA GLU A 10 -16.59 -15.08 9.02
C GLU A 10 -16.00 -15.87 10.21
N GLY A 11 -15.64 -15.19 11.31
CA GLY A 11 -15.11 -15.82 12.52
C GLY A 11 -13.66 -16.32 12.38
N ARG A 12 -12.93 -15.86 11.38
CA ARG A 12 -11.54 -16.25 11.15
C ARG A 12 -10.61 -15.61 12.17
N PHE A 13 -9.54 -16.30 12.56
CA PHE A 13 -8.53 -15.86 13.52
C PHE A 13 -7.19 -15.52 12.87
N LYS A 14 -7.04 -15.82 11.57
CA LYS A 14 -5.80 -15.63 10.82
C LYS A 14 -6.14 -15.03 9.46
N ALA A 15 -5.29 -14.12 8.99
CA ALA A 15 -5.28 -13.61 7.63
C ALA A 15 -3.85 -13.57 7.11
N LEU A 16 -3.70 -13.79 5.82
CA LEU A 16 -2.49 -13.48 5.07
C LEU A 16 -2.81 -12.25 4.22
N THR A 17 -1.95 -11.25 4.28
CA THR A 17 -1.94 -10.16 3.31
C THR A 17 -0.53 -10.07 2.72
N LEU A 18 -0.48 -9.84 1.42
CA LEU A 18 0.74 -9.65 0.64
C LEU A 18 0.75 -8.18 0.20
N SER A 19 1.91 -7.57 -0.01
CA SER A 19 1.98 -6.16 -0.41
C SER A 19 3.16 -5.95 -1.34
N PHE A 20 2.92 -5.34 -2.51
CA PHE A 20 3.90 -5.13 -3.56
C PHE A 20 3.93 -3.66 -3.96
N ASP A 21 5.12 -3.15 -4.23
CA ASP A 21 5.37 -1.73 -4.45
C ASP A 21 5.74 -1.45 -5.91
N ASP A 22 5.61 -0.17 -6.29
CA ASP A 22 6.18 0.46 -7.47
C ASP A 22 5.53 0.16 -8.82
N GLY A 23 4.65 -0.82 -8.93
CA GLY A 23 4.06 -1.19 -10.22
C GLY A 23 5.09 -1.69 -11.23
N HIS A 24 5.97 -2.58 -10.81
CA HIS A 24 6.96 -3.21 -11.68
C HIS A 24 6.33 -4.11 -12.74
N ILE A 25 7.03 -4.32 -13.86
CA ILE A 25 6.51 -5.13 -14.98
C ILE A 25 6.22 -6.59 -14.56
N GLU A 26 6.89 -7.09 -13.54
CA GLU A 26 6.69 -8.40 -12.92
C GLU A 26 5.30 -8.55 -12.28
N ASP A 27 4.59 -7.47 -12.00
CA ASP A 27 3.22 -7.50 -11.49
C ASP A 27 2.27 -8.22 -12.44
N ARG A 28 2.57 -8.24 -13.75
CA ARG A 28 1.82 -9.04 -14.72
C ARG A 28 1.80 -10.52 -14.34
N ARG A 29 2.96 -11.05 -13.96
CA ARG A 29 3.07 -12.44 -13.53
C ARG A 29 2.49 -12.66 -12.15
N LEU A 30 2.65 -11.71 -11.24
CA LEU A 30 2.09 -11.79 -9.89
C LEU A 30 0.55 -11.81 -9.92
N THR A 31 -0.08 -10.90 -10.66
CA THR A 31 -1.54 -10.83 -10.76
C THR A 31 -2.12 -12.09 -11.43
N GLU A 32 -1.44 -12.64 -12.46
CA GLU A 32 -1.82 -13.91 -13.08
C GLU A 32 -1.82 -15.05 -12.04
N LEU A 33 -0.74 -15.19 -11.26
CA LEU A 33 -0.64 -16.22 -10.23
C LEU A 33 -1.69 -16.03 -9.13
N PHE A 34 -1.88 -14.81 -8.65
CA PHE A 34 -2.86 -14.54 -7.60
C PHE A 34 -4.27 -14.85 -8.06
N ASN A 35 -4.63 -14.47 -9.27
CA ASN A 35 -5.92 -14.81 -9.85
C ASN A 35 -6.10 -16.32 -10.00
N GLN A 36 -5.06 -17.04 -10.44
CA GLN A 36 -5.09 -18.50 -10.56
C GLN A 36 -5.34 -19.20 -9.22
N TYR A 37 -4.79 -18.67 -8.12
CA TYR A 37 -4.93 -19.26 -6.79
C TYR A 37 -5.99 -18.61 -5.91
N GLY A 38 -6.76 -17.66 -6.43
CA GLY A 38 -7.79 -16.94 -5.66
C GLY A 38 -7.20 -16.08 -4.54
N LEU A 39 -5.98 -15.57 -4.71
CA LEU A 39 -5.31 -14.68 -3.77
C LEU A 39 -5.54 -13.23 -4.15
N HIS A 40 -5.60 -12.36 -3.14
CA HIS A 40 -5.70 -10.91 -3.32
C HIS A 40 -4.55 -10.22 -2.59
N ALA A 41 -4.04 -9.15 -3.17
CA ALA A 41 -2.95 -8.36 -2.60
C ALA A 41 -3.15 -6.87 -2.85
N PRO A 42 -2.72 -5.97 -1.96
CA PRO A 42 -2.51 -4.58 -2.27
C PRO A 42 -1.27 -4.41 -3.16
N PHE A 43 -1.45 -3.61 -4.22
CA PHE A 43 -0.38 -3.07 -5.06
C PHE A 43 -0.27 -1.57 -4.80
N ASN A 44 0.88 -1.15 -4.31
CA ASN A 44 1.15 0.23 -3.93
C ASN A 44 1.83 0.92 -5.12
N LEU A 45 1.10 1.76 -5.81
CA LEU A 45 1.50 2.29 -7.10
C LEU A 45 1.95 3.76 -7.01
N ASN A 46 2.87 4.14 -7.89
CA ASN A 46 3.32 5.52 -8.08
C ASN A 46 2.71 6.07 -9.36
N SER A 47 1.85 7.04 -9.28
CA SER A 47 1.16 7.58 -10.46
C SER A 47 2.01 8.51 -11.33
N GLY A 48 3.21 8.87 -10.92
CA GLY A 48 4.10 9.75 -11.70
C GLY A 48 5.36 9.06 -12.22
N THR A 49 5.56 7.78 -11.88
CA THR A 49 6.71 7.02 -12.39
C THR A 49 6.37 6.31 -13.69
N SER A 50 7.34 6.18 -14.57
CA SER A 50 7.21 5.47 -15.84
C SER A 50 8.57 4.91 -16.27
N GLY A 51 8.57 3.88 -17.10
CA GLY A 51 9.78 3.26 -17.59
C GLY A 51 9.48 1.92 -18.26
N ALA A 52 10.48 1.32 -18.89
CA ALA A 52 10.35 0.01 -19.52
C ALA A 52 10.13 -1.13 -18.49
N ASP A 53 10.53 -0.89 -17.25
CA ASP A 53 10.38 -1.79 -16.10
C ASP A 53 9.09 -1.56 -15.30
N ARG A 54 8.22 -0.65 -15.76
CA ARG A 54 6.97 -0.27 -15.07
C ARG A 54 5.74 -0.67 -15.89
N ILE A 55 4.66 -0.98 -15.18
CA ILE A 55 3.34 -1.16 -15.79
C ILE A 55 2.86 0.19 -16.33
N PRO A 56 2.45 0.30 -17.61
CA PRO A 56 1.83 1.51 -18.12
C PRO A 56 0.52 1.82 -17.37
N GLN A 57 0.27 3.09 -17.08
CA GLN A 57 -0.95 3.51 -16.37
C GLN A 57 -2.25 3.10 -17.10
N SER A 58 -2.21 3.02 -18.43
CA SER A 58 -3.34 2.52 -19.25
C SER A 58 -3.78 1.10 -18.87
N ASP A 59 -2.90 0.32 -18.28
CA ASP A 59 -3.15 -1.07 -17.95
C ASP A 59 -3.64 -1.26 -16.50
N TYR A 60 -3.53 -0.24 -15.64
CA TYR A 60 -3.81 -0.34 -14.21
C TYR A 60 -5.20 -0.89 -13.90
N ALA A 61 -6.24 -0.34 -14.53
CA ALA A 61 -7.62 -0.77 -14.27
C ALA A 61 -7.86 -2.25 -14.61
N ALA A 62 -7.26 -2.73 -15.69
CA ALA A 62 -7.43 -4.12 -16.13
C ALA A 62 -6.52 -5.08 -15.37
N LEU A 63 -5.25 -4.72 -15.19
CA LEU A 63 -4.25 -5.59 -14.58
C LEU A 63 -4.53 -5.87 -13.11
N TYR A 64 -4.88 -4.81 -12.36
CA TYR A 64 -5.11 -4.92 -10.92
C TYR A 64 -6.58 -5.15 -10.54
N ALA A 65 -7.43 -5.49 -11.52
CA ALA A 65 -8.83 -5.81 -11.25
C ALA A 65 -8.96 -6.94 -10.23
N GLY A 66 -9.74 -6.71 -9.16
CA GLY A 66 -9.91 -7.68 -8.06
C GLY A 66 -8.84 -7.61 -6.97
N HIS A 67 -7.77 -6.82 -7.15
CA HIS A 67 -6.76 -6.55 -6.14
C HIS A 67 -6.99 -5.18 -5.49
N GLU A 68 -6.38 -4.95 -4.33
CA GLU A 68 -6.38 -3.63 -3.71
C GLU A 68 -5.33 -2.75 -4.39
N ILE A 69 -5.68 -1.47 -4.58
CA ILE A 69 -4.75 -0.44 -5.04
C ILE A 69 -4.51 0.53 -3.91
N ALA A 70 -3.26 0.78 -3.60
CA ALA A 70 -2.82 1.73 -2.60
C ALA A 70 -1.81 2.73 -3.20
N ALA A 71 -1.68 3.89 -2.58
CA ALA A 71 -0.77 4.93 -3.04
C ALA A 71 0.65 4.71 -2.49
N HIS A 72 1.65 5.16 -3.26
CA HIS A 72 3.06 5.06 -2.90
C HIS A 72 3.83 6.39 -3.15
N GLY A 73 3.08 7.50 -3.24
CA GLY A 73 3.59 8.82 -3.62
C GLY A 73 3.82 8.95 -5.13
N VAL A 74 3.48 10.10 -5.69
CA VAL A 74 3.54 10.33 -7.16
C VAL A 74 4.90 9.96 -7.75
N LEU A 75 5.98 10.44 -7.12
CA LEU A 75 7.36 10.30 -7.60
C LEU A 75 8.25 9.47 -6.65
N HIS A 76 7.65 8.67 -5.77
CA HIS A 76 8.37 7.87 -4.78
C HIS A 76 9.34 8.70 -3.91
N PRO A 77 8.95 9.86 -3.33
CA PRO A 77 9.87 10.68 -2.55
C PRO A 77 10.09 10.12 -1.15
N GLY A 78 11.27 10.33 -0.56
CA GLY A 78 11.48 10.13 0.87
C GLY A 78 10.59 11.08 1.68
N MET A 79 9.48 10.54 2.23
CA MET A 79 8.42 11.36 2.85
C MET A 79 8.91 12.18 4.04
N THR A 80 9.87 11.65 4.80
CA THR A 80 10.44 12.32 5.97
C THR A 80 11.41 13.45 5.63
N MET A 81 11.98 13.40 4.43
CA MET A 81 12.92 14.40 3.89
C MET A 81 12.21 15.47 3.05
N THR A 82 10.94 15.24 2.73
CA THR A 82 10.12 16.15 1.93
C THR A 82 9.39 17.13 2.87
N PRO A 83 9.36 18.45 2.59
CA PRO A 83 8.53 19.39 3.35
C PRO A 83 7.08 18.91 3.46
N LEU A 84 6.50 18.98 4.66
CA LEU A 84 5.19 18.36 4.96
C LEU A 84 4.07 18.74 3.97
N PRO A 85 3.92 19.99 3.51
CA PRO A 85 2.92 20.34 2.51
C PRO A 85 3.14 19.61 1.17
N LEU A 86 4.40 19.42 0.75
CA LEU A 86 4.73 18.69 -0.48
C LEU A 86 4.55 17.18 -0.30
N ALA A 87 4.86 16.63 0.87
CA ALA A 87 4.58 15.25 1.21
C ALA A 87 3.06 14.97 1.18
N ALA A 88 2.25 15.89 1.70
CA ALA A 88 0.79 15.80 1.62
C ALA A 88 0.30 15.84 0.17
N GLN A 89 0.87 16.71 -0.65
CA GLN A 89 0.56 16.80 -2.08
C GLN A 89 0.92 15.51 -2.80
N GLN A 90 2.11 14.92 -2.57
CA GLN A 90 2.53 13.63 -3.13
C GLN A 90 1.53 12.52 -2.81
N ALA A 91 1.07 12.40 -1.57
CA ALA A 91 0.10 11.38 -1.19
C ALA A 91 -1.30 11.65 -1.76
N LEU A 92 -1.76 12.91 -1.76
CA LEU A 92 -3.08 13.30 -2.24
C LEU A 92 -3.24 13.17 -3.75
N GLU A 93 -2.26 13.67 -4.51
CA GLU A 93 -2.30 13.61 -5.98
C GLU A 93 -2.14 12.19 -6.50
N ASP A 94 -1.25 11.40 -5.88
CA ASP A 94 -1.10 9.98 -6.19
C ASP A 94 -2.42 9.24 -6.01
N ARG A 95 -3.01 9.37 -4.82
CA ARG A 95 -4.32 8.80 -4.51
C ARG A 95 -5.38 9.17 -5.55
N ARG A 96 -5.52 10.49 -5.85
CA ARG A 96 -6.54 11.00 -6.81
C ARG A 96 -6.32 10.45 -8.22
N THR A 97 -5.07 10.41 -8.66
CA THR A 97 -4.72 9.88 -9.98
C THR A 97 -5.05 8.40 -10.08
N LEU A 98 -4.68 7.61 -9.08
CA LEU A 98 -5.00 6.18 -9.02
C LEU A 98 -6.51 5.94 -8.96
N GLU A 99 -7.26 6.70 -8.15
CA GLU A 99 -8.72 6.62 -8.09
C GLU A 99 -9.36 6.95 -9.46
N HIS A 100 -8.82 7.94 -10.17
CA HIS A 100 -9.30 8.29 -11.52
C HIS A 100 -9.01 7.20 -12.55
N LEU A 101 -7.80 6.64 -12.55
CA LEU A 101 -7.38 5.62 -13.52
C LEU A 101 -8.12 4.29 -13.33
N THR A 102 -8.38 3.91 -12.08
CA THR A 102 -8.84 2.56 -11.75
C THR A 102 -10.31 2.50 -11.31
N GLN A 103 -10.93 3.65 -11.04
CA GLN A 103 -12.27 3.77 -10.44
C GLN A 103 -12.38 2.99 -9.11
N TYR A 104 -11.26 2.83 -8.41
CA TYR A 104 -11.13 2.12 -7.14
C TYR A 104 -10.86 3.13 -6.00
N PRO A 105 -11.53 3.03 -4.84
CA PRO A 105 -11.31 3.94 -3.72
C PRO A 105 -9.98 3.63 -3.01
N VAL A 106 -8.96 4.42 -3.27
CA VAL A 106 -7.63 4.26 -2.67
C VAL A 106 -7.63 4.74 -1.21
N ARG A 107 -7.32 3.84 -0.26
CA ARG A 107 -7.33 4.10 1.19
C ARG A 107 -6.02 3.72 1.87
N GLY A 108 -5.22 2.89 1.23
CA GLY A 108 -3.91 2.45 1.69
C GLY A 108 -2.79 3.35 1.19
N PHE A 109 -1.68 3.32 1.92
CA PHE A 109 -0.43 3.96 1.54
C PHE A 109 0.74 3.06 1.91
N ALA A 110 1.74 2.94 1.07
CA ALA A 110 3.05 2.43 1.46
C ALA A 110 4.04 3.61 1.51
N TYR A 111 4.81 3.70 2.57
CA TYR A 111 5.84 4.74 2.65
C TYR A 111 6.99 4.42 1.69
N PRO A 112 7.34 5.30 0.74
CA PRO A 112 8.58 5.18 -0.01
C PRO A 112 9.76 4.98 0.93
N PHE A 113 10.61 3.97 0.66
CA PHE A 113 11.73 3.55 1.51
C PHE A 113 11.32 3.08 2.93
N GLY A 114 10.03 2.99 3.23
CA GLY A 114 9.50 2.64 4.55
C GLY A 114 9.63 3.73 5.61
N GLU A 115 10.09 4.92 5.26
CA GLU A 115 10.38 5.99 6.19
C GLU A 115 9.13 6.75 6.63
N SER A 116 8.89 6.83 7.93
CA SER A 116 7.79 7.56 8.53
C SER A 116 8.23 8.35 9.76
N ASN A 117 7.56 9.46 10.04
CA ASN A 117 7.64 10.20 11.29
C ASN A 117 6.24 10.64 11.75
N ASP A 118 6.14 11.24 12.94
CA ASP A 118 4.86 11.63 13.54
C ASP A 118 4.11 12.64 12.67
N ALA A 119 4.80 13.61 12.08
CA ALA A 119 4.17 14.63 11.25
C ALA A 119 3.58 14.04 9.96
N VAL A 120 4.33 13.17 9.27
CA VAL A 120 3.86 12.51 8.05
C VAL A 120 2.70 11.55 8.36
N ALA A 121 2.82 10.73 9.41
CA ALA A 121 1.75 9.81 9.78
C ALA A 121 0.47 10.56 10.17
N ALA A 122 0.56 11.64 10.95
CA ALA A 122 -0.59 12.47 11.34
C ALA A 122 -1.25 13.19 10.15
N MET A 123 -0.50 13.47 9.07
CA MET A 123 -1.02 14.12 7.86
C MET A 123 -1.86 13.18 6.99
N LEU A 124 -1.51 11.90 6.90
CA LEU A 124 -2.14 10.95 5.98
C LEU A 124 -3.68 10.85 6.09
N PRO A 125 -4.30 10.85 7.29
CA PRO A 125 -5.76 10.87 7.38
C PRO A 125 -6.42 12.09 6.76
N ALA A 126 -5.77 13.26 6.81
CA ALA A 126 -6.29 14.48 6.21
C ALA A 126 -6.35 14.42 4.68
N VAL A 127 -5.50 13.60 4.06
CA VAL A 127 -5.53 13.31 2.62
C VAL A 127 -6.30 12.03 2.28
N GLY A 128 -7.03 11.45 3.25
CA GLY A 128 -7.98 10.35 3.06
C GLY A 128 -7.38 8.95 3.15
N ILE A 129 -6.12 8.81 3.54
CA ILE A 129 -5.48 7.52 3.82
C ILE A 129 -5.95 6.98 5.16
N ARG A 130 -6.16 5.67 5.27
CA ARG A 130 -6.67 4.98 6.46
C ARG A 130 -5.67 4.05 7.11
N TYR A 131 -4.74 3.53 6.33
CA TYR A 131 -3.62 2.74 6.84
C TYR A 131 -2.37 2.99 5.99
N ALA A 132 -1.20 2.80 6.59
CA ALA A 132 0.06 2.96 5.88
C ALA A 132 1.09 1.93 6.35
N ARG A 133 1.82 1.32 5.40
CA ARG A 133 2.82 0.29 5.63
C ARG A 133 4.23 0.87 5.56
N THR A 134 5.03 0.44 6.50
CA THR A 134 6.49 0.63 6.53
C THR A 134 7.21 -0.63 6.00
N VAL A 135 8.55 -0.74 6.21
CA VAL A 135 9.36 -1.89 5.74
C VAL A 135 10.09 -2.63 6.86
N ALA A 136 9.89 -2.26 8.13
CA ALA A 136 10.59 -2.91 9.24
C ALA A 136 9.97 -4.28 9.56
N ASP A 137 10.71 -5.36 9.32
CA ASP A 137 10.27 -6.73 9.66
C ASP A 137 10.12 -6.91 11.16
N THR A 138 8.98 -7.43 11.57
CA THR A 138 8.68 -7.63 12.99
C THR A 138 8.83 -9.09 13.44
N GLY A 139 8.72 -10.04 12.51
CA GLY A 139 8.61 -11.47 12.83
C GLY A 139 7.36 -11.82 13.65
N LYS A 140 6.37 -10.90 13.74
CA LYS A 140 5.18 -11.03 14.58
C LYS A 140 3.92 -11.14 13.74
N TYR A 141 2.90 -11.81 14.29
CA TYR A 141 1.60 -12.06 13.63
C TYR A 141 0.44 -11.33 14.30
N ASN A 142 0.72 -10.31 15.11
CA ASN A 142 -0.30 -9.50 15.75
C ASN A 142 -0.76 -8.34 14.84
N PHE A 143 -1.98 -7.86 15.08
CA PHE A 143 -2.44 -6.63 14.44
C PHE A 143 -1.56 -5.44 14.83
N PRO A 144 -1.40 -4.44 13.92
CA PRO A 144 -0.65 -3.25 14.22
C PRO A 144 -1.31 -2.46 15.36
N GLN A 145 -0.51 -1.86 16.22
CA GLN A 145 -1.00 -0.91 17.22
C GLN A 145 -1.27 0.47 16.59
N ASP A 146 -0.50 0.81 15.55
CA ASP A 146 -0.66 2.02 14.75
C ASP A 146 -0.90 1.64 13.29
N TRP A 147 -2.13 1.86 12.82
CA TRP A 147 -2.52 1.57 11.43
C TRP A 147 -1.86 2.47 10.40
N LEU A 148 -1.31 3.60 10.82
CA LEU A 148 -0.56 4.51 9.95
C LEU A 148 0.95 4.21 9.94
N ARG A 149 1.39 3.18 10.67
CA ARG A 149 2.77 2.66 10.70
C ARG A 149 2.76 1.15 10.84
N TRP A 150 2.07 0.50 9.94
CA TRP A 150 1.98 -0.95 9.95
C TRP A 150 3.30 -1.56 9.46
N ASN A 151 4.05 -2.13 10.37
CA ASN A 151 5.26 -2.88 10.05
C ASN A 151 4.89 -4.27 9.53
N PRO A 152 5.52 -4.77 8.45
CA PRO A 152 5.27 -6.11 7.93
C PRO A 152 5.75 -7.20 8.90
N THR A 153 5.25 -8.41 8.73
CA THR A 153 5.78 -9.59 9.42
C THR A 153 7.17 -9.93 8.90
N CYS A 154 7.35 -9.99 7.60
CA CYS A 154 8.61 -10.28 6.92
C CYS A 154 8.53 -9.87 5.44
N HIS A 155 9.68 -9.75 4.82
CA HIS A 155 9.80 -9.69 3.36
C HIS A 155 9.76 -11.09 2.76
N ILE A 156 9.36 -11.18 1.48
CA ILE A 156 9.28 -12.47 0.76
C ILE A 156 10.65 -13.07 0.42
N PHE A 157 11.73 -12.29 0.55
CA PHE A 157 13.10 -12.70 0.23
C PHE A 157 13.96 -13.00 1.47
N ASN A 158 13.36 -13.04 2.66
CA ASN A 158 14.07 -13.36 3.91
C ASN A 158 13.85 -14.81 4.31
#